data_2c2a31ff0319bb67a31fa921e3d3e6ba
#
_entry.id   2c2a31ff0319bb67a31fa921e3d3e6ba
#
_cell.length_a   1.000
_cell.length_b   1.000
_cell.length_c   1.000
_cell.angle_alpha   90.00
_cell.angle_beta   90.00
_cell.angle_gamma   90.00
#
_symmetry.space_group_name_H-M   'P 1'
#
loop_
_entity.id
_entity.type
_entity.pdbx_description
1 polymer ?
#
loop_
_entity_poly.entity_id
_entity_poly.type
_entity_poly.pdbx_seq_one_letter_code
_entity_poly.pdbx_strand_id
1 'polypeptide(L)'
;MPVIDKRESYVLNVNGNPIYYGTFKNKIEKDLQKINLMFVLEGKENTIQRFPAVVNAIQGLQSQLVNDDSFSFRFGAVLTFNEPDSRKDPICKLTPDYMELLDFLSAKARNAEQLKPTYGRFGSWSGLRIGVEQFNKCPDETNILVVIGDKGFNSEWADSTLVNKLVKNNCRMIGFQLYGGEPDNFNNFVLQIGNMIDCSAPRISRKKRELIVYPEQIRNENEYAEVNHNTYCLDFPNRSMTQGWLVFPQKNESLELEGLTTAVDSMLIQVKFDNTLLSNSLARAFDEVGTHRYRTDSTMTAYYLSLIHI
;
A
#
# COMPACT_ATOMS: atom_id res chain seq x y z
N MET A 1 15.91 -35.60 15.38
CA MET A 1 15.29 -34.42 16.02
C MET A 1 13.79 -34.50 15.80
N PRO A 2 12.97 -34.51 16.85
CA PRO A 2 11.53 -34.45 16.66
C PRO A 2 11.18 -33.10 16.01
N VAL A 3 10.43 -33.17 14.94
CA VAL A 3 9.91 -31.95 14.29
C VAL A 3 8.81 -31.41 15.19
N ILE A 4 9.05 -30.24 15.80
CA ILE A 4 8.04 -29.56 16.59
C ILE A 4 6.91 -29.17 15.64
N ASP A 5 5.71 -29.65 15.90
CA ASP A 5 4.55 -29.14 15.21
C ASP A 5 4.24 -27.73 15.72
N LYS A 6 4.73 -26.71 15.01
CA LYS A 6 4.47 -25.30 15.36
C LYS A 6 3.04 -24.88 15.02
N ARG A 7 2.20 -25.74 14.42
CA ARG A 7 0.89 -25.36 13.87
C ARG A 7 -0.08 -24.78 14.91
N GLU A 8 0.03 -25.24 16.14
CA GLU A 8 -0.80 -24.77 17.26
C GLU A 8 -0.14 -23.64 18.08
N SER A 9 1.11 -23.27 17.75
CA SER A 9 1.80 -22.20 18.43
C SER A 9 1.16 -20.85 18.07
N TYR A 10 1.07 -19.97 19.03
CA TYR A 10 0.61 -18.61 18.83
C TYR A 10 1.51 -17.62 19.57
N VAL A 11 1.54 -16.41 19.06
CA VAL A 11 2.12 -15.22 19.71
C VAL A 11 1.02 -14.20 19.95
N LEU A 12 1.14 -13.37 20.98
CA LEU A 12 0.17 -12.31 21.24
C LEU A 12 0.63 -11.02 20.56
N ASN A 13 -0.27 -10.37 19.83
CA ASN A 13 -0.02 -9.05 19.32
C ASN A 13 -0.15 -7.99 20.43
N VAL A 14 0.18 -6.72 20.10
CA VAL A 14 0.11 -5.59 21.06
C VAL A 14 -1.29 -5.32 21.62
N ASN A 15 -2.33 -5.88 21.01
CA ASN A 15 -3.71 -5.79 21.50
C ASN A 15 -4.12 -7.02 22.35
N GLY A 16 -3.18 -7.96 22.61
CA GLY A 16 -3.45 -9.19 23.34
C GLY A 16 -4.16 -10.28 22.51
N ASN A 17 -4.30 -10.10 21.21
CA ASN A 17 -4.94 -11.09 20.36
C ASN A 17 -3.93 -12.12 19.85
N PRO A 18 -4.30 -13.41 19.80
CA PRO A 18 -3.40 -14.45 19.33
C PRO A 18 -3.22 -14.39 17.79
N ILE A 19 -1.97 -14.50 17.36
CA ILE A 19 -1.59 -14.80 15.98
C ILE A 19 -1.07 -16.23 15.96
N TYR A 20 -1.74 -17.13 15.24
CA TYR A 20 -1.33 -18.53 15.13
C TYR A 20 -0.27 -18.69 14.04
N TYR A 21 0.71 -19.59 14.27
CA TYR A 21 1.79 -19.86 13.31
C TYR A 21 1.26 -20.27 11.92
N GLY A 22 0.22 -21.12 11.89
CA GLY A 22 -0.41 -21.51 10.63
C GLY A 22 -1.01 -20.30 9.87
N THR A 23 -1.62 -19.37 10.58
CA THR A 23 -2.15 -18.12 10.00
C THR A 23 -1.02 -17.23 9.49
N PHE A 24 0.07 -17.12 10.28
CA PHE A 24 1.24 -16.35 9.85
C PHE A 24 1.82 -16.90 8.55
N LYS A 25 2.16 -18.20 8.50
CA LYS A 25 2.82 -18.80 7.32
C LYS A 25 1.93 -18.93 6.10
N ASN A 26 0.65 -19.22 6.27
CA ASN A 26 -0.24 -19.48 5.14
C ASN A 26 -0.88 -18.22 4.58
N LYS A 27 -1.01 -17.17 5.38
CA LYS A 27 -1.71 -15.94 4.99
C LYS A 27 -0.86 -14.70 5.19
N ILE A 28 -0.52 -14.33 6.44
CA ILE A 28 0.05 -13.01 6.77
C ILE A 28 1.37 -12.77 6.01
N GLU A 29 2.29 -13.72 6.07
CA GLU A 29 3.60 -13.63 5.39
C GLU A 29 3.43 -13.44 3.87
N LYS A 30 2.50 -14.18 3.26
CA LYS A 30 2.20 -14.08 1.83
C LYS A 30 1.53 -12.75 1.46
N ASP A 31 0.64 -12.25 2.31
CA ASP A 31 -0.05 -10.98 2.06
C ASP A 31 0.90 -9.79 2.21
N LEU A 32 1.86 -9.87 3.14
CA LEU A 32 2.92 -8.87 3.29
C LEU A 32 3.87 -8.80 2.08
N GLN A 33 4.00 -9.89 1.30
CA GLN A 33 4.82 -9.93 0.09
C GLN A 33 4.09 -9.42 -1.15
N LYS A 34 2.81 -9.06 -1.05
CA LYS A 34 2.01 -8.60 -2.19
C LYS A 34 1.76 -7.11 -2.14
N ILE A 35 2.08 -6.44 -3.24
CA ILE A 35 1.91 -5.01 -3.40
C ILE A 35 1.09 -4.75 -4.67
N ASN A 36 0.03 -3.99 -4.54
CA ASN A 36 -0.86 -3.62 -5.63
C ASN A 36 -0.79 -2.13 -5.89
N LEU A 37 -0.54 -1.73 -7.13
CA LEU A 37 -0.53 -0.34 -7.57
C LEU A 37 -1.71 -0.08 -8.51
N MET A 38 -2.51 0.93 -8.19
CA MET A 38 -3.58 1.41 -9.05
C MET A 38 -3.33 2.87 -9.39
N PHE A 39 -3.14 3.15 -10.67
CA PHE A 39 -3.02 4.51 -11.18
C PHE A 39 -4.41 5.05 -11.49
N VAL A 40 -4.74 6.21 -10.95
CA VAL A 40 -6.00 6.91 -11.21
C VAL A 40 -5.66 8.24 -11.88
N LEU A 41 -6.08 8.38 -13.13
CA LEU A 41 -5.90 9.61 -13.89
C LEU A 41 -7.24 10.33 -13.98
N GLU A 42 -7.34 11.45 -13.27
CA GLU A 42 -8.53 12.28 -13.28
C GLU A 42 -8.61 13.10 -14.57
N GLY A 43 -9.71 12.93 -15.30
CA GLY A 43 -9.91 13.43 -16.65
C GLY A 43 -10.14 14.94 -16.74
N LYS A 44 -9.13 15.72 -16.41
CA LYS A 44 -9.11 17.18 -16.56
C LYS A 44 -8.22 17.60 -17.74
N GLU A 45 -8.35 18.83 -18.18
CA GLU A 45 -7.70 19.33 -19.39
C GLU A 45 -6.18 19.16 -19.35
N ASN A 46 -5.50 19.60 -18.29
CA ASN A 46 -4.06 19.49 -18.17
C ASN A 46 -3.59 18.03 -18.05
N THR A 47 -4.41 17.17 -17.41
CA THR A 47 -4.12 15.74 -17.32
C THR A 47 -4.15 15.10 -18.70
N ILE A 48 -5.12 15.47 -19.55
CA ILE A 48 -5.23 14.97 -20.93
C ILE A 48 -4.05 15.43 -21.77
N GLN A 49 -3.69 16.72 -21.70
CA GLN A 49 -2.58 17.28 -22.46
C GLN A 49 -1.25 16.60 -22.11
N ARG A 50 -1.04 16.23 -20.85
CA ARG A 50 0.19 15.59 -20.38
C ARG A 50 0.10 14.06 -20.34
N PHE A 51 -1.01 13.48 -20.76
CA PHE A 51 -1.24 12.03 -20.63
C PHE A 51 -0.16 11.17 -21.30
N PRO A 52 0.31 11.43 -22.53
CA PRO A 52 1.40 10.65 -23.13
C PRO A 52 2.68 10.69 -22.29
N ALA A 53 3.01 11.83 -21.71
CA ALA A 53 4.18 11.97 -20.85
C ALA A 53 4.01 11.22 -19.52
N VAL A 54 2.82 11.22 -18.94
CA VAL A 54 2.49 10.42 -17.75
C VAL A 54 2.65 8.92 -18.04
N VAL A 55 2.21 8.45 -19.21
CA VAL A 55 2.40 7.06 -19.62
C VAL A 55 3.88 6.70 -19.73
N ASN A 56 4.70 7.58 -20.27
CA ASN A 56 6.16 7.37 -20.34
C ASN A 56 6.79 7.32 -18.93
N ALA A 57 6.32 8.16 -17.99
CA ALA A 57 6.80 8.11 -16.60
C ALA A 57 6.41 6.79 -15.92
N ILE A 58 5.18 6.31 -16.13
CA ILE A 58 4.73 5.00 -15.62
C ILE A 58 5.57 3.88 -16.26
N GLN A 59 5.87 3.94 -17.56
CA GLN A 59 6.75 2.99 -18.23
C GLN A 59 8.15 2.94 -17.57
N GLY A 60 8.67 4.08 -17.15
CA GLY A 60 9.97 4.18 -16.47
C GLY A 60 10.04 3.39 -15.14
N LEU A 61 8.91 3.12 -14.49
CA LEU A 61 8.85 2.32 -13.25
C LEU A 61 9.03 0.81 -13.50
N GLN A 62 8.97 0.33 -14.74
CA GLN A 62 8.97 -1.10 -15.04
C GLN A 62 10.16 -1.84 -14.43
N SER A 63 11.38 -1.30 -14.56
CA SER A 63 12.59 -1.95 -14.07
C SER A 63 12.63 -2.14 -12.56
N GLN A 64 11.97 -1.26 -11.82
CA GLN A 64 11.91 -1.29 -10.36
C GLN A 64 10.82 -2.24 -9.84
N LEU A 65 9.78 -2.48 -10.64
CA LEU A 65 8.59 -3.22 -10.26
C LEU A 65 8.62 -4.68 -10.71
N VAL A 66 9.24 -4.98 -11.85
CA VAL A 66 9.19 -6.32 -12.45
C VAL A 66 10.34 -7.21 -12.00
N ASN A 67 11.46 -6.65 -11.54
CA ASN A 67 12.69 -7.40 -11.20
C ASN A 67 12.86 -7.66 -9.69
N ASP A 68 11.78 -7.71 -8.94
CA ASP A 68 11.85 -7.97 -7.48
C ASP A 68 11.42 -9.40 -7.17
N ASP A 69 12.37 -10.23 -6.79
CA ASP A 69 12.11 -11.64 -6.43
C ASP A 69 11.46 -11.82 -5.05
N SER A 70 11.47 -10.76 -4.22
CA SER A 70 10.97 -10.82 -2.84
C SER A 70 9.52 -10.39 -2.71
N PHE A 71 9.00 -9.63 -3.68
CA PHE A 71 7.65 -9.10 -3.68
C PHE A 71 6.95 -9.39 -5.01
N SER A 72 5.67 -9.73 -4.91
CA SER A 72 4.81 -9.89 -6.08
C SER A 72 3.93 -8.65 -6.26
N PHE A 73 3.90 -8.16 -7.49
CA PHE A 73 3.16 -6.95 -7.84
C PHE A 73 1.94 -7.25 -8.70
N ARG A 74 0.91 -6.42 -8.54
CA ARG A 74 -0.20 -6.30 -9.49
C ARG A 74 -0.43 -4.83 -9.78
N PHE A 75 -0.78 -4.55 -11.01
CA PHE A 75 -0.90 -3.21 -11.55
C PHE A 75 -2.25 -2.99 -12.20
N GLY A 76 -2.76 -1.77 -12.12
CA GLY A 76 -3.99 -1.41 -12.81
C GLY A 76 -4.06 0.09 -13.04
N ALA A 77 -5.04 0.52 -13.82
CA ALA A 77 -5.30 1.93 -14.05
C ALA A 77 -6.80 2.22 -14.20
N VAL A 78 -7.20 3.41 -13.78
CA VAL A 78 -8.53 3.98 -14.02
C VAL A 78 -8.35 5.33 -14.69
N LEU A 79 -9.02 5.52 -15.83
CA LEU A 79 -9.04 6.76 -16.56
C LEU A 79 -10.46 7.33 -16.53
N THR A 80 -10.64 8.55 -16.00
CA THR A 80 -11.94 9.20 -15.94
C THR A 80 -12.17 10.19 -17.09
N PHE A 81 -11.54 9.93 -18.24
CA PHE A 81 -11.73 10.73 -19.44
C PHE A 81 -13.06 10.41 -20.12
N ASN A 82 -13.72 11.42 -20.64
CA ASN A 82 -14.86 11.22 -21.53
C ASN A 82 -14.37 10.80 -22.92
N GLU A 83 -14.69 9.56 -23.29
CA GLU A 83 -14.55 9.12 -24.67
C GLU A 83 -15.87 9.38 -25.42
N PRO A 84 -15.83 9.76 -26.72
CA PRO A 84 -17.03 10.09 -27.48
C PRO A 84 -18.09 8.98 -27.46
N ASP A 85 -17.64 7.71 -27.45
CA ASP A 85 -18.50 6.52 -27.57
C ASP A 85 -18.54 5.65 -26.31
N SER A 86 -17.83 6.02 -25.23
CA SER A 86 -17.74 5.21 -24.01
C SER A 86 -18.72 5.68 -22.95
N ARG A 87 -19.63 4.82 -22.53
CA ARG A 87 -20.54 5.03 -21.40
C ARG A 87 -19.93 4.67 -20.04
N LYS A 88 -18.72 4.12 -20.02
CA LYS A 88 -18.04 3.64 -18.82
C LYS A 88 -16.60 4.17 -18.77
N ASP A 89 -16.18 4.50 -17.57
CA ASP A 89 -14.80 4.85 -17.33
C ASP A 89 -13.89 3.67 -17.74
N PRO A 90 -12.89 3.89 -18.58
CA PRO A 90 -11.99 2.82 -18.97
C PRO A 90 -11.12 2.38 -17.79
N ILE A 91 -11.06 1.08 -17.58
CA ILE A 91 -10.33 0.47 -16.47
C ILE A 91 -9.47 -0.69 -16.96
N CYS A 92 -8.19 -0.65 -16.60
CA CYS A 92 -7.33 -1.83 -16.54
C CYS A 92 -7.41 -2.39 -15.12
N LYS A 93 -7.96 -3.60 -14.97
CA LYS A 93 -8.07 -4.26 -13.67
C LYS A 93 -6.68 -4.65 -13.16
N LEU A 94 -6.57 -4.96 -11.87
CA LEU A 94 -5.32 -5.46 -11.30
C LEU A 94 -4.85 -6.72 -12.01
N THR A 95 -3.69 -6.65 -12.64
CA THR A 95 -3.00 -7.72 -13.37
C THR A 95 -1.55 -7.84 -12.88
N PRO A 96 -0.96 -9.04 -12.83
CA PRO A 96 0.47 -9.20 -12.58
C PRO A 96 1.32 -8.84 -13.81
N ASP A 97 0.73 -8.72 -14.97
CA ASP A 97 1.43 -8.37 -16.21
C ASP A 97 1.51 -6.86 -16.38
N TYR A 98 2.72 -6.33 -16.19
CA TYR A 98 2.97 -4.90 -16.37
C TYR A 98 2.79 -4.43 -17.82
N MET A 99 3.04 -5.31 -18.79
CA MET A 99 2.86 -4.97 -20.20
C MET A 99 1.38 -4.78 -20.54
N GLU A 100 0.47 -5.55 -19.93
CA GLU A 100 -0.98 -5.36 -20.09
C GLU A 100 -1.39 -3.94 -19.65
N LEU A 101 -0.85 -3.45 -18.52
CA LEU A 101 -1.07 -2.07 -18.10
C LEU A 101 -0.53 -1.05 -19.11
N LEU A 102 0.70 -1.25 -19.59
CA LEU A 102 1.34 -0.32 -20.54
C LEU A 102 0.62 -0.30 -21.89
N ASP A 103 0.19 -1.45 -22.37
CA ASP A 103 -0.59 -1.56 -23.63
C ASP A 103 -1.92 -0.82 -23.51
N PHE A 104 -2.61 -1.01 -22.38
CA PHE A 104 -3.85 -0.29 -22.10
C PHE A 104 -3.63 1.25 -22.10
N LEU A 105 -2.64 1.74 -21.35
CA LEU A 105 -2.35 3.17 -21.25
C LEU A 105 -1.87 3.74 -22.60
N SER A 106 -0.99 3.03 -23.30
CA SER A 106 -0.45 3.46 -24.58
C SER A 106 -1.50 3.49 -25.70
N ALA A 107 -2.44 2.53 -25.69
CA ALA A 107 -3.55 2.55 -26.63
C ALA A 107 -4.43 3.81 -26.45
N LYS A 108 -4.66 4.23 -25.20
CA LYS A 108 -5.39 5.46 -24.88
C LYS A 108 -4.59 6.72 -25.19
N ALA A 109 -3.27 6.72 -24.90
CA ALA A 109 -2.40 7.88 -25.17
C ALA A 109 -2.28 8.19 -26.67
N ARG A 110 -2.31 7.17 -27.53
CA ARG A 110 -2.32 7.36 -29.00
C ARG A 110 -3.52 8.16 -29.51
N ASN A 111 -4.64 8.08 -28.79
CA ASN A 111 -5.89 8.75 -29.11
C ASN A 111 -6.18 9.94 -28.15
N ALA A 112 -5.17 10.47 -27.48
CA ALA A 112 -5.33 11.51 -26.45
C ALA A 112 -6.08 12.76 -26.97
N GLU A 113 -5.93 13.11 -28.24
CA GLU A 113 -6.63 14.23 -28.89
C GLU A 113 -8.15 14.05 -28.94
N GLN A 114 -8.64 12.80 -28.87
CA GLN A 114 -10.07 12.49 -28.86
C GLN A 114 -10.66 12.45 -27.44
N LEU A 115 -9.80 12.41 -26.42
CA LEU A 115 -10.23 12.42 -25.04
C LEU A 115 -10.78 13.79 -24.67
N LYS A 116 -11.85 13.81 -23.92
CA LYS A 116 -12.49 15.05 -23.45
C LYS A 116 -12.48 15.10 -21.92
N PRO A 117 -12.30 16.32 -21.36
CA PRO A 117 -12.39 16.49 -19.92
C PRO A 117 -13.75 16.06 -19.39
N THR A 118 -13.76 15.46 -18.22
CA THR A 118 -15.00 15.18 -17.48
C THR A 118 -15.48 16.44 -16.79
N TYR A 119 -16.57 17.01 -17.29
CA TYR A 119 -17.25 18.12 -16.63
C TYR A 119 -18.49 17.61 -15.91
N GLY A 120 -18.47 17.61 -14.58
CA GLY A 120 -19.66 17.61 -13.73
C GLY A 120 -20.61 16.42 -13.73
N ARG A 121 -20.42 15.40 -14.56
CA ARG A 121 -21.34 14.24 -14.64
C ARG A 121 -21.02 13.12 -13.65
N PHE A 122 -19.80 13.02 -13.21
CA PHE A 122 -19.37 12.05 -12.22
C PHE A 122 -19.17 12.78 -10.91
N GLY A 123 -19.70 12.22 -9.82
CA GLY A 123 -19.49 12.77 -8.48
C GLY A 123 -18.01 12.92 -8.19
N SER A 124 -17.65 13.77 -7.24
CA SER A 124 -16.27 14.01 -6.84
C SER A 124 -15.50 12.71 -6.64
N TRP A 125 -14.30 12.62 -7.21
CA TRP A 125 -13.38 11.50 -7.06
C TRP A 125 -13.92 10.14 -7.55
N SER A 126 -14.67 10.12 -8.64
CA SER A 126 -15.21 8.87 -9.22
C SER A 126 -14.13 7.88 -9.59
N GLY A 127 -13.04 8.31 -10.21
CA GLY A 127 -11.90 7.46 -10.56
C GLY A 127 -11.25 6.85 -9.34
N LEU A 128 -11.08 7.65 -8.29
CA LEU A 128 -10.51 7.20 -7.03
C LEU A 128 -11.42 6.16 -6.35
N ARG A 129 -12.75 6.34 -6.39
CA ARG A 129 -13.72 5.35 -5.88
C ARG A 129 -13.62 4.02 -6.64
N ILE A 130 -13.57 4.08 -7.97
CA ILE A 130 -13.41 2.89 -8.82
C ILE A 130 -12.07 2.22 -8.55
N GLY A 131 -10.99 3.00 -8.43
CA GLY A 131 -9.65 2.50 -8.15
C GLY A 131 -9.56 1.77 -6.83
N VAL A 132 -10.07 2.35 -5.74
CA VAL A 132 -10.03 1.71 -4.42
C VAL A 132 -10.89 0.44 -4.34
N GLU A 133 -11.97 0.36 -5.14
CA GLU A 133 -12.82 -0.82 -5.20
C GLU A 133 -12.13 -2.04 -5.83
N GLN A 134 -11.09 -1.83 -6.65
CA GLN A 134 -10.30 -2.93 -7.19
C GLN A 134 -9.58 -3.71 -6.10
N PHE A 135 -9.32 -3.11 -4.96
CA PHE A 135 -8.67 -3.74 -3.81
C PHE A 135 -9.61 -4.53 -2.89
N ASN A 136 -10.94 -4.54 -3.16
CA ASN A 136 -11.90 -5.27 -2.32
C ASN A 136 -11.64 -6.78 -2.23
N LYS A 137 -10.90 -7.35 -3.19
CA LYS A 137 -10.52 -8.77 -3.20
C LYS A 137 -9.20 -9.06 -2.48
N CYS A 138 -8.46 -8.02 -2.12
CA CYS A 138 -7.14 -8.11 -1.50
C CYS A 138 -6.95 -7.07 -0.37
N PRO A 139 -7.89 -6.98 0.60
CA PRO A 139 -7.90 -5.93 1.61
C PRO A 139 -6.77 -6.04 2.64
N ASP A 140 -6.15 -7.22 2.76
CA ASP A 140 -5.06 -7.48 3.72
C ASP A 140 -3.67 -7.33 3.08
N GLU A 141 -3.61 -7.26 1.75
CA GLU A 141 -2.38 -6.97 1.01
C GLU A 141 -2.02 -5.47 1.08
N THR A 142 -0.84 -5.11 0.63
CA THR A 142 -0.46 -3.69 0.55
C THR A 142 -0.99 -3.07 -0.74
N ASN A 143 -1.89 -2.13 -0.61
CA ASN A 143 -2.51 -1.43 -1.72
C ASN A 143 -2.05 0.02 -1.78
N ILE A 144 -1.67 0.49 -2.96
CA ILE A 144 -1.21 1.85 -3.22
C ILE A 144 -2.05 2.43 -4.36
N LEU A 145 -2.66 3.57 -4.10
CA LEU A 145 -3.43 4.33 -5.07
C LEU A 145 -2.66 5.59 -5.46
N VAL A 146 -2.28 5.69 -6.72
CA VAL A 146 -1.56 6.83 -7.28
C VAL A 146 -2.56 7.69 -8.03
N VAL A 147 -2.92 8.83 -7.45
CA VAL A 147 -3.91 9.77 -8.02
C VAL A 147 -3.17 10.87 -8.75
N ILE A 148 -3.39 10.95 -10.05
CA ILE A 148 -2.77 11.93 -10.94
C ILE A 148 -3.87 12.86 -11.48
N GLY A 149 -3.73 14.14 -11.22
CA GLY A 149 -4.71 15.14 -11.63
C GLY A 149 -4.16 16.55 -11.54
N ASP A 150 -5.01 17.55 -11.77
CA ASP A 150 -4.66 18.96 -11.69
C ASP A 150 -5.57 19.75 -10.75
N LYS A 151 -6.83 19.38 -10.65
CA LYS A 151 -7.87 20.13 -9.93
C LYS A 151 -8.65 19.22 -9.00
N GLY A 152 -8.99 19.74 -7.83
CA GLY A 152 -9.95 19.12 -6.93
C GLY A 152 -11.40 19.40 -7.35
N PHE A 153 -12.31 19.13 -6.45
CA PHE A 153 -13.76 19.32 -6.63
C PHE A 153 -14.27 20.41 -5.67
N ASN A 154 -15.47 20.91 -5.91
CA ASN A 154 -16.07 22.01 -5.11
C ASN A 154 -16.50 21.57 -3.69
N SER A 155 -16.26 20.34 -3.27
CA SER A 155 -16.54 19.88 -1.91
C SER A 155 -15.32 20.08 -1.02
N GLU A 156 -15.49 20.76 0.09
CA GLU A 156 -14.38 21.14 0.99
C GLU A 156 -13.82 20.00 1.85
N TRP A 157 -14.49 18.85 1.91
CA TRP A 157 -14.17 17.85 2.92
C TRP A 157 -13.81 16.48 2.32
N ALA A 158 -12.97 15.75 3.02
CA ALA A 158 -12.70 14.36 2.71
C ALA A 158 -14.00 13.54 2.73
N ASP A 159 -14.26 12.82 1.65
CA ASP A 159 -15.39 11.90 1.58
C ASP A 159 -15.18 10.76 2.60
N SER A 160 -15.94 10.77 3.67
CA SER A 160 -15.84 9.78 4.76
C SER A 160 -16.05 8.34 4.26
N THR A 161 -16.88 8.16 3.24
CA THR A 161 -17.12 6.85 2.61
C THR A 161 -15.86 6.37 1.90
N LEU A 162 -15.18 7.26 1.20
CA LEU A 162 -13.93 6.97 0.50
C LEU A 162 -12.79 6.69 1.48
N VAL A 163 -12.65 7.50 2.53
CA VAL A 163 -11.70 7.26 3.63
C VAL A 163 -11.93 5.88 4.26
N ASN A 164 -13.18 5.50 4.52
CA ASN A 164 -13.49 4.17 5.06
C ASN A 164 -13.08 3.04 4.10
N LYS A 165 -13.25 3.22 2.78
CA LYS A 165 -12.80 2.24 1.78
C LYS A 165 -11.27 2.13 1.73
N LEU A 166 -10.55 3.25 1.81
CA LEU A 166 -9.07 3.25 1.89
C LEU A 166 -8.59 2.46 3.10
N VAL A 167 -9.17 2.72 4.27
CA VAL A 167 -8.83 2.01 5.52
C VAL A 167 -9.15 0.53 5.43
N LYS A 168 -10.37 0.18 4.97
CA LYS A 168 -10.80 -1.20 4.81
C LYS A 168 -9.83 -2.00 3.94
N ASN A 169 -9.37 -1.39 2.86
CA ASN A 169 -8.53 -2.03 1.86
C ASN A 169 -7.02 -1.86 2.12
N ASN A 170 -6.59 -1.42 3.30
CA ASN A 170 -5.17 -1.16 3.59
C ASN A 170 -4.48 -0.35 2.47
N CYS A 171 -5.18 0.69 1.99
CA CYS A 171 -4.81 1.42 0.80
C CYS A 171 -4.19 2.78 1.15
N ARG A 172 -2.93 2.97 0.79
CA ARG A 172 -2.22 4.23 0.89
C ARG A 172 -2.37 5.03 -0.38
N MET A 173 -2.19 6.34 -0.27
CA MET A 173 -2.34 7.24 -1.40
C MET A 173 -1.06 7.98 -1.72
N ILE A 174 -0.83 8.17 -3.02
CA ILE A 174 0.07 9.18 -3.57
C ILE A 174 -0.80 10.13 -4.39
N GLY A 175 -0.82 11.39 -4.01
CA GLY A 175 -1.40 12.46 -4.81
C GLY A 175 -0.32 13.16 -5.62
N PHE A 176 -0.50 13.26 -6.93
CA PHE A 176 0.41 13.92 -7.83
C PHE A 176 -0.33 14.96 -8.67
N GLN A 177 -0.12 16.24 -8.34
CA GLN A 177 -0.75 17.35 -9.07
C GLN A 177 0.14 17.78 -10.23
N LEU A 178 -0.41 17.69 -11.45
CA LEU A 178 0.34 17.99 -12.67
C LEU A 178 0.58 19.49 -12.89
N TYR A 179 -0.37 20.32 -12.46
CA TYR A 179 -0.33 21.76 -12.67
C TYR A 179 -0.97 22.51 -11.51
N GLY A 180 -0.29 23.50 -10.99
CA GLY A 180 -0.75 24.41 -9.94
C GLY A 180 -1.49 25.61 -10.53
N GLY A 181 -2.72 25.38 -11.01
CA GLY A 181 -3.54 26.40 -11.64
C GLY A 181 -4.01 27.52 -10.71
N GLU A 182 -5.22 28.02 -10.95
CA GLU A 182 -5.82 29.05 -10.10
C GLU A 182 -5.86 28.62 -8.63
N PRO A 183 -5.68 29.56 -7.66
CA PRO A 183 -5.52 29.23 -6.26
C PRO A 183 -6.59 28.31 -5.70
N ASP A 184 -7.86 28.53 -6.06
CA ASP A 184 -8.97 27.72 -5.55
C ASP A 184 -8.90 26.26 -6.01
N ASN A 185 -8.60 26.04 -7.29
CA ASN A 185 -8.47 24.69 -7.83
C ASN A 185 -7.21 23.99 -7.34
N PHE A 186 -6.12 24.70 -7.18
CA PHE A 186 -4.89 24.22 -6.58
C PHE A 186 -5.13 23.76 -5.15
N ASN A 187 -5.74 24.62 -4.35
CA ASN A 187 -6.01 24.32 -2.94
C ASN A 187 -6.96 23.14 -2.79
N ASN A 188 -8.01 23.03 -3.63
CA ASN A 188 -8.97 21.94 -3.54
C ASN A 188 -8.32 20.56 -3.78
N PHE A 189 -7.45 20.42 -4.77
CA PHE A 189 -6.74 19.14 -4.99
C PHE A 189 -5.88 18.79 -3.77
N VAL A 190 -5.00 19.71 -3.36
CA VAL A 190 -4.07 19.53 -2.27
C VAL A 190 -4.80 19.26 -0.94
N LEU A 191 -5.80 20.06 -0.62
CA LEU A 191 -6.56 19.91 0.63
C LEU A 191 -7.36 18.62 0.66
N GLN A 192 -8.02 18.23 -0.42
CA GLN A 192 -8.86 17.05 -0.45
C GLN A 192 -8.04 15.76 -0.40
N ILE A 193 -6.98 15.66 -1.19
CA ILE A 193 -6.08 14.50 -1.14
C ILE A 193 -5.35 14.45 0.21
N GLY A 194 -4.83 15.58 0.69
CA GLY A 194 -4.19 15.67 2.00
C GLY A 194 -5.11 15.22 3.13
N ASN A 195 -6.34 15.70 3.16
CA ASN A 195 -7.34 15.28 4.15
C ASN A 195 -7.66 13.78 4.07
N MET A 196 -7.74 13.21 2.86
CA MET A 196 -7.97 11.77 2.72
C MET A 196 -6.79 10.96 3.28
N ILE A 197 -5.55 11.40 3.03
CA ILE A 197 -4.34 10.79 3.59
C ILE A 197 -4.36 10.92 5.10
N ASP A 198 -4.55 12.12 5.64
CA ASP A 198 -4.51 12.38 7.09
C ASP A 198 -5.61 11.62 7.86
N CYS A 199 -6.78 11.45 7.26
CA CYS A 199 -7.88 10.71 7.86
C CYS A 199 -7.72 9.19 7.74
N SER A 200 -7.07 8.67 6.69
CA SER A 200 -6.94 7.23 6.46
C SER A 200 -5.68 6.63 7.07
N ALA A 201 -4.54 7.29 6.96
CA ALA A 201 -3.25 6.75 7.34
C ALA A 201 -3.15 6.32 8.82
N PRO A 202 -3.59 7.10 9.82
CA PRO A 202 -3.53 6.66 11.21
C PRO A 202 -4.39 5.42 11.49
N ARG A 203 -5.48 5.25 10.76
CA ARG A 203 -6.40 4.11 10.90
C ARG A 203 -5.84 2.85 10.24
N ILE A 204 -5.22 2.97 9.06
CA ILE A 204 -4.47 1.89 8.39
C ILE A 204 -3.33 1.43 9.30
N SER A 205 -2.65 2.35 9.90
CA SER A 205 -1.56 2.12 10.82
C SER A 205 -1.99 1.35 12.07
N ARG A 206 -3.16 1.68 12.65
CA ARG A 206 -3.72 0.91 13.78
C ARG A 206 -4.01 -0.53 13.39
N LYS A 207 -4.51 -0.78 12.17
CA LYS A 207 -4.73 -2.13 11.66
C LYS A 207 -3.42 -2.92 11.56
N LYS A 208 -2.33 -2.28 11.11
CA LYS A 208 -1.00 -2.91 11.08
C LYS A 208 -0.45 -3.24 12.47
N ARG A 209 -0.81 -2.50 13.51
CA ARG A 209 -0.43 -2.83 14.89
C ARG A 209 -0.92 -4.21 15.34
N GLU A 210 -1.97 -4.74 14.72
CA GLU A 210 -2.42 -6.12 14.97
C GLU A 210 -1.38 -7.18 14.58
N LEU A 211 -0.37 -6.80 13.81
CA LEU A 211 0.76 -7.67 13.43
C LEU A 211 1.99 -7.49 14.32
N ILE A 212 2.00 -6.52 15.23
CA ILE A 212 3.12 -6.27 16.14
C ILE A 212 2.95 -7.13 17.39
N VAL A 213 3.99 -7.89 17.75
CA VAL A 213 4.01 -8.75 18.92
C VAL A 213 4.56 -8.04 20.15
N TYR A 214 4.21 -8.55 21.34
CA TYR A 214 4.74 -8.00 22.58
C TYR A 214 6.24 -8.28 22.71
N PRO A 215 7.01 -7.26 23.16
CA PRO A 215 8.45 -7.42 23.41
C PRO A 215 8.79 -8.50 24.44
N GLU A 216 7.91 -8.74 25.42
CA GLU A 216 8.10 -9.77 26.47
C GLU A 216 8.18 -11.19 25.93
N GLN A 217 7.78 -11.40 24.68
CA GLN A 217 7.95 -12.68 23.99
C GLN A 217 9.35 -12.85 23.41
N ILE A 218 10.16 -11.80 23.43
CA ILE A 218 11.55 -11.80 23.00
C ILE A 218 12.43 -11.75 24.25
N ARG A 219 13.21 -12.78 24.48
CA ARG A 219 13.86 -12.99 25.76
C ARG A 219 15.26 -12.43 25.92
N ASN A 220 15.88 -12.08 24.86
CA ASN A 220 17.22 -11.52 24.91
C ASN A 220 17.09 -10.00 25.07
N GLU A 221 17.66 -9.44 26.15
CA GLU A 221 17.64 -7.98 26.39
C GLU A 221 18.23 -7.19 25.21
N ASN A 222 19.25 -7.74 24.55
CA ASN A 222 19.83 -7.12 23.36
C ASN A 222 18.87 -7.18 22.18
N GLU A 223 18.13 -8.27 22.03
CA GLU A 223 17.10 -8.41 21.00
C GLU A 223 15.88 -7.57 21.31
N TYR A 224 15.55 -7.42 22.60
CA TYR A 224 14.52 -6.50 23.04
C TYR A 224 14.89 -5.05 22.72
N ALA A 225 16.11 -4.64 22.97
CA ALA A 225 16.60 -3.31 22.61
C ALA A 225 16.60 -3.12 21.09
N GLU A 226 16.93 -4.14 20.33
CA GLU A 226 16.88 -4.15 18.87
C GLU A 226 15.44 -4.14 18.36
N VAL A 227 14.54 -4.89 18.97
CA VAL A 227 13.10 -4.85 18.70
C VAL A 227 12.51 -3.54 19.18
N ASN A 228 12.91 -2.99 20.30
CA ASN A 228 12.54 -1.63 20.70
C ASN A 228 13.13 -0.56 19.78
N HIS A 229 14.31 -0.76 19.29
CA HIS A 229 14.89 0.07 18.24
C HIS A 229 14.09 -0.06 16.95
N ASN A 230 13.65 -1.26 16.63
CA ASN A 230 12.75 -1.58 15.54
C ASN A 230 11.28 -1.35 15.89
N THR A 231 10.93 -1.19 17.16
CA THR A 231 9.60 -0.77 17.65
C THR A 231 9.40 0.74 17.57
N TYR A 232 10.34 1.42 17.01
CA TYR A 232 9.87 2.44 16.11
C TYR A 232 8.73 1.91 15.24
N CYS A 233 8.61 0.62 15.07
CA CYS A 233 7.40 -0.03 14.60
C CYS A 233 6.15 0.30 15.41
N LEU A 234 6.18 0.61 16.67
CA LEU A 234 5.01 1.08 17.42
C LEU A 234 4.68 2.53 17.12
N ASP A 235 5.68 3.38 16.96
CA ASP A 235 5.54 4.75 16.48
C ASP A 235 5.57 4.88 14.95
N PHE A 236 5.92 3.79 14.28
CA PHE A 236 6.06 3.66 12.86
C PHE A 236 4.90 4.28 12.08
N PRO A 237 3.65 4.01 12.42
CA PRO A 237 2.52 4.57 11.73
C PRO A 237 2.37 6.09 11.85
N ASN A 238 2.90 6.69 12.90
CA ASN A 238 2.71 8.10 13.18
C ASN A 238 3.82 8.98 12.60
N ARG A 239 4.96 8.38 12.22
CA ARG A 239 6.16 9.11 11.76
C ARG A 239 6.62 8.70 10.38
N SER A 240 6.03 7.66 9.82
CA SER A 240 6.49 7.05 8.58
C SER A 240 5.89 7.75 7.36
N MET A 241 6.72 7.93 6.34
CA MET A 241 6.32 8.37 5.01
C MET A 241 5.33 7.40 4.32
N THR A 242 5.11 6.21 4.89
CA THR A 242 4.08 5.27 4.43
C THR A 242 2.65 5.71 4.72
N GLN A 243 2.46 6.84 5.36
CA GLN A 243 1.13 7.42 5.53
C GLN A 243 0.52 7.80 4.19
N GLY A 244 1.33 8.36 3.31
CA GLY A 244 0.94 8.82 1.98
C GLY A 244 1.85 9.94 1.53
N TRP A 245 1.81 10.25 0.25
CA TRP A 245 2.57 11.33 -0.36
C TRP A 245 1.65 12.28 -1.08
N LEU A 246 1.96 13.56 -1.00
CA LEU A 246 1.30 14.60 -1.78
C LEU A 246 2.37 15.48 -2.41
N VAL A 247 2.48 15.40 -3.74
CA VAL A 247 3.46 16.13 -4.53
C VAL A 247 2.69 17.10 -5.42
N PHE A 248 3.03 18.37 -5.34
CA PHE A 248 2.34 19.44 -6.06
C PHE A 248 3.29 20.56 -6.45
N PRO A 249 3.06 21.25 -7.58
CA PRO A 249 3.92 22.32 -8.04
C PRO A 249 3.60 23.64 -7.31
N GLN A 250 4.43 24.62 -7.53
CA GLN A 250 4.09 26.01 -7.16
C GLN A 250 2.96 26.56 -8.05
N LYS A 251 2.39 27.67 -7.62
CA LYS A 251 1.32 28.33 -8.35
C LYS A 251 1.75 28.68 -9.77
N ASN A 252 0.91 28.35 -10.74
CA ASN A 252 1.12 28.53 -12.17
C ASN A 252 2.33 27.77 -12.76
N GLU A 253 2.82 26.75 -12.04
CA GLU A 253 3.87 25.87 -12.51
C GLU A 253 3.34 24.48 -12.81
N SER A 254 4.07 23.76 -13.63
CA SER A 254 3.87 22.35 -13.90
C SER A 254 4.90 21.52 -13.15
N LEU A 255 4.47 20.40 -12.61
CA LEU A 255 5.38 19.47 -11.95
C LEU A 255 6.09 18.60 -12.99
N GLU A 256 7.38 18.38 -12.79
CA GLU A 256 8.15 17.43 -13.60
C GLU A 256 7.75 16.00 -13.27
N LEU A 257 7.61 15.16 -14.29
CA LEU A 257 7.13 13.79 -14.12
C LEU A 257 8.14 12.84 -13.46
N GLU A 258 9.41 13.26 -13.37
CA GLU A 258 10.40 12.58 -12.54
C GLU A 258 9.99 12.56 -11.06
N GLY A 259 9.29 13.59 -10.59
CA GLY A 259 8.68 13.62 -9.26
C GLY A 259 7.66 12.51 -9.03
N LEU A 260 6.92 12.08 -10.06
CA LEU A 260 6.00 10.95 -9.98
C LEU A 260 6.73 9.64 -9.73
N THR A 261 7.75 9.36 -10.53
CA THR A 261 8.56 8.14 -10.39
C THR A 261 9.28 8.11 -9.05
N THR A 262 9.85 9.23 -8.62
CA THR A 262 10.50 9.37 -7.30
C THR A 262 9.52 9.13 -6.15
N ALA A 263 8.31 9.67 -6.20
CA ALA A 263 7.31 9.47 -5.16
C ALA A 263 6.85 8.01 -5.07
N VAL A 264 6.61 7.37 -6.21
CA VAL A 264 6.23 5.95 -6.26
C VAL A 264 7.36 5.07 -5.73
N ASP A 265 8.59 5.29 -6.19
CA ASP A 265 9.77 4.53 -5.76
C ASP A 265 10.02 4.67 -4.24
N SER A 266 9.98 5.89 -3.72
CA SER A 266 10.15 6.15 -2.30
C SER A 266 9.07 5.45 -1.45
N MET A 267 7.82 5.47 -1.89
CA MET A 267 6.73 4.74 -1.23
C MET A 267 6.97 3.24 -1.26
N LEU A 268 7.42 2.69 -2.38
CA LEU A 268 7.70 1.27 -2.53
C LEU A 268 8.84 0.81 -1.63
N ILE A 269 9.95 1.54 -1.61
CA ILE A 269 11.08 1.24 -0.73
C ILE A 269 10.61 1.16 0.72
N GLN A 270 9.86 2.16 1.16
CA GLN A 270 9.36 2.22 2.53
C GLN A 270 8.40 1.07 2.84
N VAL A 271 7.44 0.79 1.96
CA VAL A 271 6.46 -0.29 2.14
C VAL A 271 7.12 -1.67 2.17
N LYS A 272 8.10 -1.92 1.29
CA LYS A 272 8.87 -3.16 1.28
C LYS A 272 9.64 -3.34 2.58
N PHE A 273 10.33 -2.28 3.03
CA PHE A 273 11.04 -2.29 4.31
C PHE A 273 10.10 -2.63 5.47
N ASP A 274 8.95 -1.96 5.55
CA ASP A 274 7.96 -2.16 6.59
C ASP A 274 7.42 -3.59 6.63
N ASN A 275 7.05 -4.11 5.47
CA ASN A 275 6.49 -5.44 5.36
C ASN A 275 7.52 -6.52 5.70
N THR A 276 8.77 -6.33 5.27
CA THR A 276 9.90 -7.21 5.64
C THR A 276 10.14 -7.19 7.14
N LEU A 277 10.14 -6.01 7.75
CA LEU A 277 10.34 -5.85 9.18
C LEU A 277 9.23 -6.57 9.99
N LEU A 278 7.96 -6.40 9.60
CA LEU A 278 6.83 -7.07 10.24
C LEU A 278 6.92 -8.59 10.09
N SER A 279 7.23 -9.08 8.89
CA SER A 279 7.39 -10.52 8.63
C SER A 279 8.51 -11.12 9.45
N ASN A 280 9.67 -10.48 9.48
CA ASN A 280 10.84 -10.94 10.25
C ASN A 280 10.56 -10.90 11.76
N SER A 281 9.89 -9.86 12.26
CA SER A 281 9.52 -9.75 13.68
C SER A 281 8.59 -10.88 14.12
N LEU A 282 7.59 -11.21 13.28
CA LEU A 282 6.69 -12.33 13.54
C LEU A 282 7.43 -13.69 13.50
N ALA A 283 8.27 -13.90 12.48
CA ALA A 283 9.07 -15.13 12.35
C ALA A 283 9.94 -15.34 13.58
N ARG A 284 10.62 -14.28 14.02
CA ARG A 284 11.48 -14.29 15.21
C ARG A 284 10.69 -14.58 16.49
N ALA A 285 9.54 -13.94 16.68
CA ALA A 285 8.68 -14.20 17.82
C ALA A 285 8.24 -15.67 17.90
N PHE A 286 7.90 -16.28 16.75
CA PHE A 286 7.57 -17.70 16.70
C PHE A 286 8.76 -18.61 16.98
N ASP A 287 9.95 -18.24 16.56
CA ASP A 287 11.17 -19.01 16.86
C ASP A 287 11.49 -18.93 18.35
N GLU A 288 11.37 -17.78 18.99
CA GLU A 288 11.56 -17.60 20.43
C GLU A 288 10.54 -18.37 21.26
N VAL A 289 9.25 -18.30 20.93
CA VAL A 289 8.21 -19.07 21.62
C VAL A 289 8.46 -20.57 21.49
N GLY A 290 8.86 -21.04 20.30
CA GLY A 290 9.24 -22.42 20.05
C GLY A 290 10.41 -22.86 20.94
N THR A 291 11.47 -22.08 20.97
CA THR A 291 12.68 -22.35 21.77
C THR A 291 12.38 -22.32 23.27
N HIS A 292 11.47 -21.44 23.71
CA HIS A 292 11.11 -21.33 25.11
C HIS A 292 10.35 -22.53 25.65
N ARG A 293 9.35 -23.01 24.93
CA ARG A 293 8.64 -24.26 25.33
C ARG A 293 9.58 -25.41 25.60
N TYR A 294 10.67 -25.46 24.84
CA TYR A 294 11.68 -26.51 25.04
C TYR A 294 12.57 -26.31 26.26
N ARG A 295 12.93 -25.08 26.58
CA ARG A 295 13.83 -24.75 27.68
C ARG A 295 13.17 -24.73 29.06
N THR A 296 11.89 -24.50 29.12
CA THR A 296 11.17 -24.36 30.41
C THR A 296 10.40 -25.58 30.84
N ASP A 297 10.13 -26.50 29.95
CA ASP A 297 9.49 -27.75 30.32
C ASP A 297 10.53 -28.84 30.63
N SER A 298 11.00 -28.82 31.87
CA SER A 298 11.93 -29.84 32.38
C SER A 298 11.34 -31.25 32.30
N THR A 299 10.02 -31.39 32.34
CA THR A 299 9.32 -32.68 32.18
C THR A 299 9.41 -33.16 30.72
N MET A 300 9.29 -32.28 29.75
CA MET A 300 9.46 -32.62 28.32
C MET A 300 10.92 -32.96 28.02
N THR A 301 11.89 -32.27 28.62
CA THR A 301 13.32 -32.60 28.48
C THR A 301 13.63 -33.98 29.04
N ALA A 302 13.06 -34.33 30.20
CA ALA A 302 13.20 -35.64 30.79
C ALA A 302 12.55 -36.75 29.94
N TYR A 303 11.39 -36.51 29.37
CA TYR A 303 10.70 -37.41 28.44
C TYR A 303 11.50 -37.70 27.18
N TYR A 304 12.13 -36.68 26.63
CA TYR A 304 13.01 -36.82 25.46
C TYR A 304 14.29 -37.62 25.77
N LEU A 305 14.91 -37.39 26.92
CA LEU A 305 16.08 -38.12 27.33
C LEU A 305 15.75 -39.59 27.56
N SER A 306 14.56 -39.92 28.06
CA SER A 306 14.13 -41.31 28.26
C SER A 306 13.84 -42.05 26.95
N LEU A 307 13.39 -41.37 25.90
CA LEU A 307 13.16 -41.94 24.56
C LEU A 307 14.47 -42.20 23.79
N ILE A 308 15.53 -41.46 24.09
CA ILE A 308 16.83 -41.63 23.45
C ILE A 308 17.62 -42.84 24.07
N HIS A 309 17.24 -43.25 25.26
CA HIS A 309 17.89 -44.37 26.00
C HIS A 309 17.15 -45.72 25.89
N ILE A 310 16.07 -45.80 25.11
CA ILE A 310 15.38 -47.02 24.71
C ILE A 310 15.76 -47.41 23.28
#